data_7d70c69710ec47cd5d2e2024c41cded1
#
_entry.id   7d70c69710ec47cd5d2e2024c41cded1
#
_cell.length_a   1.000
_cell.length_b   1.000
_cell.length_c   1.000
_cell.angle_alpha   90.00
_cell.angle_beta   90.00
_cell.angle_gamma   90.00
#
_symmetry.space_group_name_H-M   'P 1'
#
loop_
_entity.id
_entity.type
_entity.pdbx_description
1 polymer ?
#
loop_
_entity_poly.entity_id
_entity_poly.type
_entity_poly.pdbx_seq_one_letter_code
_entity_poly.pdbx_strand_id
1 'polypeptide(L)'
;LFKIERSKDNNQIFYDVNISESGELDGENPIHVYWRRNTEGGIIKPLTWIQQKYAYGLKFLNVNEDYVTFRFVSYKKLIFTLKKTSDKHYEVYTKFNDKLLKMDRIFINIDGGTFWFPNITTVEIHAQNVKTGKNVIEIITP
;
A
#
# COMPACT_ATOMS: atom_id res chain seq x y z
N LEU A 1 -0.64 6.49 -5.17
CA LEU A 1 0.56 6.14 -4.39
C LEU A 1 1.11 4.78 -4.77
N PHE A 2 0.37 3.76 -4.47
CA PHE A 2 0.70 2.38 -4.82
C PHE A 2 -0.56 1.52 -4.82
N LYS A 3 -0.41 0.26 -5.24
CA LYS A 3 -1.52 -0.69 -5.28
C LYS A 3 -1.07 -2.07 -4.80
N ILE A 4 -2.03 -2.87 -4.37
CA ILE A 4 -1.84 -4.30 -4.08
C ILE A 4 -2.56 -5.10 -5.15
N GLU A 5 -1.84 -6.06 -5.72
CA GLU A 5 -2.36 -7.06 -6.65
C GLU A 5 -2.17 -8.45 -6.05
N ARG A 6 -3.00 -9.39 -6.46
CA ARG A 6 -2.97 -10.77 -5.95
C ARG A 6 -2.94 -11.76 -7.10
N SER A 7 -2.28 -12.88 -6.90
CA SER A 7 -2.25 -13.97 -7.90
C SER A 7 -3.60 -14.68 -8.07
N LYS A 8 -4.50 -14.51 -7.11
CA LYS A 8 -5.80 -15.18 -7.04
C LYS A 8 -6.79 -14.69 -8.09
N ASP A 9 -6.80 -13.39 -8.37
CA ASP A 9 -7.69 -12.74 -9.32
C ASP A 9 -7.05 -11.44 -9.82
N ASN A 10 -7.74 -10.72 -10.71
CA ASN A 10 -7.25 -9.45 -11.23
C ASN A 10 -7.81 -8.22 -10.52
N ASN A 11 -8.46 -8.41 -9.36
CA ASN A 11 -8.91 -7.30 -8.52
C ASN A 11 -7.71 -6.63 -7.86
N GLN A 12 -7.80 -5.31 -7.70
CA GLN A 12 -6.71 -4.49 -7.18
C GLN A 12 -7.18 -3.65 -6.01
N ILE A 13 -6.29 -3.43 -5.05
CA ILE A 13 -6.53 -2.49 -3.95
C ILE A 13 -5.65 -1.28 -4.17
N PHE A 14 -6.25 -0.10 -4.25
CA PHE A 14 -5.56 1.16 -4.49
C PHE A 14 -5.41 1.95 -3.21
N TYR A 15 -4.24 2.56 -3.07
CA TYR A 15 -3.88 3.44 -1.97
C TYR A 15 -3.55 4.81 -2.56
N ASP A 16 -4.49 5.73 -2.46
CA ASP A 16 -4.38 7.07 -3.02
C ASP A 16 -4.25 8.11 -1.91
N VAL A 17 -3.45 9.14 -2.16
CA VAL A 17 -3.35 10.25 -1.21
C VAL A 17 -4.68 11.01 -1.18
N ASN A 18 -5.11 11.36 0.03
CA ASN A 18 -6.33 12.12 0.25
C ASN A 18 -5.97 13.59 0.49
N ILE A 19 -6.10 14.40 -0.56
CA ILE A 19 -5.74 15.81 -0.54
C ILE A 19 -6.91 16.68 -0.95
N SER A 20 -6.93 17.92 -0.46
CA SER A 20 -7.86 18.96 -0.89
C SER A 20 -7.47 19.50 -2.29
N GLU A 21 -8.32 20.35 -2.87
CA GLU A 21 -8.03 21.01 -4.13
C GLU A 21 -6.75 21.84 -4.08
N SER A 22 -6.43 22.42 -2.93
CA SER A 22 -5.19 23.17 -2.72
C SER A 22 -3.95 22.29 -2.50
N GLY A 23 -4.12 20.96 -2.47
CA GLY A 23 -3.02 20.02 -2.26
C GLY A 23 -2.67 19.74 -0.80
N GLU A 24 -3.51 20.18 0.13
CA GLU A 24 -3.32 19.91 1.57
C GLU A 24 -3.79 18.51 1.93
N LEU A 25 -2.98 17.82 2.72
CA LEU A 25 -3.26 16.47 3.17
C LEU A 25 -4.39 16.46 4.20
N ASP A 26 -5.32 15.50 4.07
CA ASP A 26 -6.31 15.24 5.11
C ASP A 26 -5.61 14.62 6.33
N GLY A 27 -5.54 15.38 7.44
CA GLY A 27 -4.84 14.95 8.65
C GLY A 27 -5.51 13.80 9.40
N GLU A 28 -6.81 13.60 9.21
CA GLU A 28 -7.55 12.51 9.85
C GLU A 28 -7.51 11.21 9.02
N ASN A 29 -7.51 11.35 7.70
CA ASN A 29 -7.53 10.23 6.77
C ASN A 29 -6.62 10.50 5.57
N PRO A 30 -5.30 10.43 5.74
CA PRO A 30 -4.36 10.87 4.71
C PRO A 30 -4.30 9.97 3.48
N ILE A 31 -4.72 8.70 3.59
CA ILE A 31 -4.72 7.75 2.48
C ILE A 31 -6.10 7.13 2.33
N HIS A 32 -6.64 7.23 1.12
CA HIS A 32 -7.89 6.58 0.74
C HIS A 32 -7.59 5.20 0.17
N VAL A 33 -8.23 4.16 0.71
CA VAL A 33 -8.04 2.77 0.32
C VAL A 33 -9.35 2.24 -0.26
N TYR A 34 -9.28 1.67 -1.46
CA TYR A 34 -10.47 1.14 -2.12
C TYR A 34 -10.14 -0.01 -3.05
N TRP A 35 -11.16 -0.84 -3.35
CA TRP A 35 -11.10 -1.90 -4.33
C TRP A 35 -11.40 -1.38 -5.74
N ARG A 36 -10.66 -1.90 -6.71
CA ARG A 36 -11.10 -1.92 -8.09
C ARG A 36 -11.36 -3.39 -8.47
N ARG A 37 -12.63 -3.73 -8.63
CA ARG A 37 -13.04 -5.10 -8.91
C ARG A 37 -13.09 -5.37 -10.40
N ASN A 38 -11.96 -5.74 -10.98
CA ASN A 38 -11.84 -6.02 -12.41
C ASN A 38 -12.64 -7.25 -12.85
N THR A 39 -12.90 -8.19 -11.93
CA THR A 39 -13.83 -9.32 -12.16
C THR A 39 -15.28 -8.88 -12.32
N GLU A 40 -15.61 -7.66 -11.92
CA GLU A 40 -16.96 -7.07 -12.01
C GLU A 40 -16.96 -5.83 -12.92
N GLY A 41 -16.12 -5.80 -13.95
CA GLY A 41 -16.07 -4.70 -14.91
C GLY A 41 -15.33 -3.44 -14.45
N GLY A 42 -14.49 -3.53 -13.42
CA GLY A 42 -13.70 -2.40 -12.92
C GLY A 42 -14.44 -1.49 -11.94
N ILE A 43 -15.50 -1.97 -11.32
CA ILE A 43 -16.26 -1.21 -10.32
C ILE A 43 -15.38 -0.89 -9.11
N ILE A 44 -15.45 0.35 -8.64
CA ILE A 44 -14.76 0.81 -7.43
C ILE A 44 -15.69 0.62 -6.23
N LYS A 45 -15.19 -0.06 -5.20
CA LYS A 45 -15.91 -0.31 -3.94
C LYS A 45 -15.01 -0.03 -2.73
N PRO A 46 -15.59 0.46 -1.62
CA PRO A 46 -14.81 0.58 -0.38
C PRO A 46 -14.43 -0.82 0.15
N LEU A 47 -13.36 -0.88 0.94
CA LEU A 47 -13.05 -2.10 1.69
C LEU A 47 -14.16 -2.36 2.70
N THR A 48 -14.44 -3.64 2.95
CA THR A 48 -15.28 -4.01 4.09
C THR A 48 -14.56 -3.71 5.40
N TRP A 49 -15.29 -3.54 6.49
CA TRP A 49 -14.68 -3.27 7.79
C TRP A 49 -13.73 -4.40 8.25
N ILE A 50 -14.03 -5.66 7.86
CA ILE A 50 -13.17 -6.80 8.14
C ILE A 50 -11.84 -6.67 7.38
N GLN A 51 -11.90 -6.32 6.10
CA GLN A 51 -10.70 -6.10 5.28
C GLN A 51 -9.84 -4.96 5.81
N GLN A 52 -10.47 -3.86 6.26
CA GLN A 52 -9.77 -2.74 6.87
C GLN A 52 -9.12 -3.12 8.20
N LYS A 53 -9.81 -3.89 9.02
CA LYS A 53 -9.33 -4.22 10.37
C LYS A 53 -8.25 -5.29 10.38
N TYR A 54 -8.30 -6.26 9.48
CA TYR A 54 -7.46 -7.46 9.57
C TYR A 54 -6.53 -7.69 8.37
N ALA A 55 -6.72 -7.01 7.26
CA ALA A 55 -5.97 -7.30 6.03
C ALA A 55 -5.31 -6.07 5.41
N TYR A 56 -6.06 -5.29 4.68
CA TYR A 56 -5.52 -4.24 3.81
C TYR A 56 -5.55 -2.84 4.42
N GLY A 57 -6.15 -2.71 5.59
CA GLY A 57 -6.21 -1.44 6.29
C GLY A 57 -4.85 -0.96 6.77
N LEU A 58 -4.78 0.34 7.02
CA LEU A 58 -3.57 1.00 7.49
C LEU A 58 -3.74 1.47 8.93
N LYS A 59 -2.64 1.43 9.66
CA LYS A 59 -2.53 2.09 10.95
C LYS A 59 -1.56 3.26 10.81
N PHE A 60 -2.05 4.47 11.04
CA PHE A 60 -1.22 5.67 11.04
C PHE A 60 -0.51 5.80 12.38
N LEU A 61 0.80 6.02 12.32
CA LEU A 61 1.66 6.10 13.50
C LEU A 61 1.97 7.55 13.86
N ASN A 62 2.40 8.32 12.87
CA ASN A 62 2.62 9.76 13.01
C ASN A 62 1.99 10.49 11.82
N VAL A 63 1.26 11.56 12.10
CA VAL A 63 0.68 12.42 11.08
C VAL A 63 1.11 13.85 11.36
N ASN A 64 1.86 14.46 10.45
CA ASN A 64 2.23 15.87 10.53
C ASN A 64 2.23 16.49 9.12
N GLU A 65 2.56 17.78 9.01
CA GLU A 65 2.47 18.50 7.74
C GLU A 65 3.48 18.00 6.69
N ASP A 66 4.63 17.49 7.12
CA ASP A 66 5.72 17.13 6.23
C ASP A 66 5.69 15.67 5.81
N TYR A 67 5.22 14.79 6.69
CA TYR A 67 5.18 13.36 6.40
C TYR A 67 4.15 12.64 7.27
N VAL A 68 3.77 11.46 6.81
CA VAL A 68 2.91 10.53 7.56
C VAL A 68 3.60 9.18 7.58
N THR A 69 3.74 8.59 8.77
CA THR A 69 4.22 7.21 8.88
C THR A 69 3.06 6.29 9.17
N PHE A 70 3.09 5.12 8.57
CA PHE A 70 2.02 4.13 8.71
C PHE A 70 2.55 2.72 8.53
N ARG A 71 1.73 1.75 8.87
CA ARG A 71 1.95 0.33 8.59
C ARG A 71 0.65 -0.34 8.19
N PHE A 72 0.76 -1.50 7.57
CA PHE A 72 -0.41 -2.34 7.37
C PHE A 72 -0.85 -2.97 8.70
N VAL A 73 -2.16 -3.11 8.89
CA VAL A 73 -2.71 -3.79 10.07
C VAL A 73 -2.27 -5.24 10.14
N SER A 74 -2.05 -5.87 8.98
CA SER A 74 -1.65 -7.28 8.86
C SER A 74 -0.15 -7.51 8.91
N TYR A 75 0.69 -6.47 8.85
CA TYR A 75 2.14 -6.63 8.84
C TYR A 75 2.83 -5.49 9.60
N LYS A 76 3.34 -5.81 10.78
CA LYS A 76 3.91 -4.81 11.72
C LYS A 76 5.39 -4.51 11.49
N LYS A 77 6.09 -5.37 10.75
CA LYS A 77 7.56 -5.30 10.64
C LYS A 77 8.05 -4.20 9.69
N LEU A 78 7.18 -3.66 8.87
CA LEU A 78 7.56 -2.68 7.86
C LEU A 78 6.81 -1.37 8.07
N ILE A 79 7.56 -0.28 8.18
CA ILE A 79 7.04 1.07 8.33
C ILE A 79 7.17 1.80 7.00
N PHE A 80 6.09 2.44 6.60
CA PHE A 80 6.03 3.22 5.38
C PHE A 80 5.95 4.71 5.70
N THR A 81 6.49 5.54 4.83
CA THR A 81 6.44 6.99 4.96
C THR A 81 5.82 7.60 3.72
N LEU A 82 4.70 8.31 3.92
CA LEU A 82 4.09 9.15 2.90
C LEU A 82 4.76 10.52 2.97
N LYS A 83 5.28 11.00 1.86
CA LYS A 83 6.05 12.23 1.81
C LYS A 83 5.67 13.08 0.61
N LYS A 84 5.53 14.38 0.82
CA LYS A 84 5.32 15.33 -0.26
C LYS A 84 6.62 15.53 -1.02
N THR A 85 6.60 15.32 -2.33
CA THR A 85 7.79 15.50 -3.20
C THR A 85 7.74 16.80 -3.99
N SER A 86 6.55 17.27 -4.34
CA SER A 86 6.32 18.55 -5.00
C SER A 86 4.86 18.94 -4.80
N ASP A 87 4.44 20.09 -5.34
CA ASP A 87 3.07 20.57 -5.18
C ASP A 87 2.06 19.52 -5.66
N LYS A 88 1.12 19.14 -4.80
CA LYS A 88 0.10 18.09 -5.00
C LYS A 88 0.67 16.70 -5.32
N HIS A 89 1.98 16.50 -5.20
CA HIS A 89 2.64 15.24 -5.45
C HIS A 89 3.15 14.60 -4.16
N TYR A 90 2.78 13.34 -3.97
CA TYR A 90 3.16 12.54 -2.81
C TYR A 90 3.69 11.18 -3.26
N GLU A 91 4.65 10.65 -2.52
CA GLU A 91 5.21 9.32 -2.75
C GLU A 91 5.27 8.57 -1.44
N VAL A 92 5.29 7.24 -1.51
CA VAL A 92 5.44 6.37 -0.35
C VAL A 92 6.80 5.68 -0.42
N TYR A 93 7.49 5.71 0.70
CA TYR A 93 8.81 5.11 0.87
C TYR A 93 8.79 4.08 1.99
N THR A 94 9.65 3.11 1.90
CA THR A 94 9.95 2.20 3.01
C THR A 94 11.43 1.87 3.03
N LYS A 95 11.94 1.52 4.21
CA LYS A 95 13.31 1.05 4.38
C LYS A 95 13.31 -0.45 4.52
N PHE A 96 13.95 -1.15 3.59
CA PHE A 96 14.02 -2.60 3.56
C PHE A 96 15.48 -3.03 3.41
N ASN A 97 15.99 -3.80 4.39
CA ASN A 97 17.40 -4.23 4.42
C ASN A 97 18.39 -3.06 4.19
N ASP A 98 18.17 -1.95 4.92
CA ASP A 98 18.94 -0.70 4.83
C ASP A 98 18.88 0.02 3.48
N LYS A 99 17.99 -0.39 2.59
CA LYS A 99 17.73 0.29 1.32
C LYS A 99 16.47 1.14 1.42
N LEU A 100 16.54 2.39 1.00
CA LEU A 100 15.38 3.25 0.88
C LEU A 100 14.70 3.00 -0.46
N LEU A 101 13.46 2.56 -0.41
CA LEU A 101 12.67 2.17 -1.58
C LEU A 101 11.47 3.10 -1.75
N LYS A 102 11.25 3.56 -2.98
CA LYS A 102 10.03 4.26 -3.37
C LYS A 102 9.04 3.23 -3.90
N MET A 103 7.88 3.15 -3.27
CA MET A 103 6.87 2.12 -3.53
C MET A 103 6.21 2.31 -4.89
N ASP A 104 6.01 1.21 -5.60
CA ASP A 104 5.21 1.14 -6.82
C ASP A 104 3.98 0.25 -6.63
N ARG A 105 4.21 -1.03 -6.32
CA ARG A 105 3.13 -1.98 -6.05
C ARG A 105 3.58 -3.11 -5.14
N ILE A 106 2.59 -3.78 -4.56
CA ILE A 106 2.79 -5.00 -3.78
C ILE A 106 2.03 -6.11 -4.51
N PHE A 107 2.70 -7.24 -4.72
CA PHE A 107 2.09 -8.41 -5.33
C PHE A 107 2.07 -9.57 -4.33
N ILE A 108 0.87 -10.09 -4.05
CA ILE A 108 0.67 -11.16 -3.07
C ILE A 108 0.44 -12.47 -3.83
N ASN A 109 1.33 -13.42 -3.63
CA ASN A 109 1.18 -14.78 -4.16
C ASN A 109 0.37 -15.63 -3.17
N ILE A 110 -0.77 -16.14 -3.64
CA ILE A 110 -1.70 -16.94 -2.86
C ILE A 110 -1.80 -18.32 -3.50
N ASP A 111 -1.64 -19.36 -2.67
CA ASP A 111 -1.80 -20.75 -3.10
C ASP A 111 -2.75 -21.47 -2.14
N GLY A 112 -4.03 -21.52 -2.53
CA GLY A 112 -5.06 -22.17 -1.73
C GLY A 112 -5.52 -21.37 -0.52
N GLY A 113 -5.98 -22.08 0.51
CA GLY A 113 -6.61 -21.48 1.66
C GLY A 113 -8.08 -21.16 1.41
N THR A 114 -8.65 -20.32 2.28
CA THR A 114 -10.06 -19.88 2.18
C THR A 114 -10.11 -18.40 1.85
N PHE A 115 -11.32 -17.89 1.56
CA PHE A 115 -11.54 -16.46 1.37
C PHE A 115 -11.08 -15.64 2.59
N TRP A 116 -11.34 -16.15 3.80
CA TRP A 116 -10.99 -15.45 5.05
C TRP A 116 -9.55 -15.68 5.48
N PHE A 117 -8.98 -16.83 5.11
CA PHE A 117 -7.61 -17.23 5.48
C PHE A 117 -6.89 -17.74 4.24
N PRO A 118 -6.53 -16.86 3.30
CA PRO A 118 -5.76 -17.26 2.13
C PRO A 118 -4.37 -17.73 2.55
N ASN A 119 -3.85 -18.75 1.86
CA ASN A 119 -2.48 -19.19 2.07
C ASN A 119 -1.53 -18.31 1.25
N ILE A 120 -0.91 -17.36 1.92
CA ILE A 120 0.04 -16.44 1.29
C ILE A 120 1.42 -17.11 1.29
N THR A 121 1.95 -17.35 0.10
CA THR A 121 3.28 -17.98 -0.06
C THR A 121 4.40 -16.96 -0.05
N THR A 122 4.24 -15.86 -0.79
CA THR A 122 5.19 -14.76 -0.81
C THR A 122 4.48 -13.43 -1.01
N VAL A 123 5.14 -12.37 -0.55
CA VAL A 123 4.75 -10.98 -0.83
C VAL A 123 5.91 -10.31 -1.55
N GLU A 124 5.66 -9.79 -2.75
CA GLU A 124 6.65 -9.08 -3.56
C GLU A 124 6.45 -7.58 -3.42
N ILE A 125 7.49 -6.87 -3.03
CA ILE A 125 7.50 -5.41 -3.01
C ILE A 125 8.21 -4.93 -4.27
N HIS A 126 7.44 -4.34 -5.18
CA HIS A 126 7.96 -3.72 -6.40
C HIS A 126 8.19 -2.24 -6.11
N ALA A 127 9.42 -1.81 -6.23
CA ALA A 127 9.83 -0.48 -5.83
C ALA A 127 11.02 0.02 -6.65
N GLN A 128 11.38 1.28 -6.44
CA GLN A 128 12.59 1.87 -7.00
C GLN A 128 13.56 2.15 -5.85
N ASN A 129 14.80 1.67 -5.99
CA ASN A 129 15.86 2.04 -5.06
C ASN A 129 16.18 3.52 -5.26
N VAL A 130 15.98 4.33 -4.22
CA VAL A 130 16.15 5.79 -4.30
C VAL A 130 17.60 6.18 -4.59
N LYS A 131 18.56 5.42 -4.04
CA LYS A 131 19.98 5.69 -4.22
C LYS A 131 20.47 5.41 -5.63
N THR A 132 20.03 4.30 -6.24
CA THR A 132 20.52 3.85 -7.56
C THR A 132 19.59 4.22 -8.71
N GLY A 133 18.33 4.54 -8.42
CA GLY A 133 17.29 4.77 -9.42
C GLY A 133 16.79 3.51 -10.12
N LYS A 134 17.26 2.33 -9.72
CA LYS A 134 16.89 1.07 -10.35
C LYS A 134 15.62 0.48 -9.75
N ASN A 135 14.81 -0.15 -10.59
CA ASN A 135 13.67 -0.92 -10.13
C ASN A 135 14.15 -2.21 -9.46
N VAL A 136 13.54 -2.52 -8.33
CA VAL A 136 13.88 -3.70 -7.52
C VAL A 136 12.61 -4.43 -7.12
N ILE A 137 12.75 -5.73 -6.85
CA ILE A 137 11.70 -6.57 -6.28
C ILE A 137 12.29 -7.21 -5.02
N GLU A 138 11.70 -6.88 -3.87
CA GLU A 138 12.06 -7.51 -2.60
C GLU A 138 10.98 -8.51 -2.21
N ILE A 139 11.39 -9.68 -1.74
CA ILE A 139 10.47 -10.79 -1.43
C ILE A 139 10.42 -11.01 0.07
N ILE A 140 9.20 -11.06 0.59
CA ILE A 140 8.92 -11.43 1.99
C ILE A 140 8.23 -12.78 1.97
N THR A 141 8.77 -13.73 2.75
CA THR A 141 8.11 -15.01 2.99
C THR A 141 7.48 -14.96 4.39
N PRO A 142 6.14 -14.98 4.48
CA PRO A 142 5.45 -14.94 5.76
C PRO A 142 5.68 -16.18 6.60
#